data_a41f86764c3c7a9e0f07976469708f96
#
_entry.id   a41f86764c3c7a9e0f07976469708f96
#
_cell.length_a   1.000
_cell.length_b   1.000
_cell.length_c   1.000
_cell.angle_alpha   90.00
_cell.angle_beta   90.00
_cell.angle_gamma   90.00
#
_symmetry.space_group_name_H-M   'P 1'
#
loop_
_entity.id
_entity.type
_entity.pdbx_description
1 polymer ?
#
loop_
_entity_poly.entity_id
_entity_poly.type
_entity_poly.pdbx_seq_one_letter_code
_entity_poly.pdbx_strand_id
1 'polypeptide(L)'
;MTQEHARDEHHHEHGGYSHGHSHGKVDISIIRSKEGVKAVSISFLVLFITALLQLIIFNSGKSVALLSDLIHNMGDALTAIPLGIAFYLHNKKYEKWSGYFVVFLILVSACVSLYAVIDRFIHPQTVSHLWAVFIAGIIGVAGNELAAVIRTRAGKHLNSPALIADGKHAHVDGLVSVGVIISTAFIALGFPVVDPFVGLIITVLILRITWQSWQTIRASD
;
A
#
# COMPACT_ATOMS: atom_id res chain seq x y z
N MET A 1 -80.00 40.32 5.54
CA MET A 1 -80.25 39.78 6.91
C MET A 1 -80.26 38.30 6.81
N THR A 2 -79.14 37.63 7.01
CA THR A 2 -79.06 36.17 7.25
C THR A 2 -77.61 35.91 7.77
N GLN A 3 -77.58 35.54 9.02
CA GLN A 3 -76.37 35.20 9.73
C GLN A 3 -76.01 33.74 9.32
N GLU A 4 -74.78 33.53 8.90
CA GLU A 4 -74.24 32.24 8.60
C GLU A 4 -73.29 31.82 9.75
N HIS A 5 -73.67 30.68 10.35
CA HIS A 5 -72.94 30.08 11.45
C HIS A 5 -71.69 29.36 10.93
N ALA A 6 -70.48 29.80 11.32
CA ALA A 6 -69.28 29.07 11.16
C ALA A 6 -69.17 27.96 12.22
N ARG A 7 -69.04 26.71 11.78
CA ARG A 7 -68.74 25.55 12.63
C ARG A 7 -67.21 25.40 12.69
N ASP A 8 -66.69 25.50 13.90
CA ASP A 8 -65.29 25.13 14.20
C ASP A 8 -65.20 23.60 14.23
N GLU A 9 -64.47 23.04 13.26
CA GLU A 9 -64.04 21.63 13.28
C GLU A 9 -62.66 21.54 13.92
N HIS A 10 -62.57 21.06 15.14
CA HIS A 10 -61.35 20.70 15.82
C HIS A 10 -60.80 19.38 15.21
N HIS A 11 -59.80 19.49 14.34
CA HIS A 11 -58.98 18.34 13.96
C HIS A 11 -57.99 18.04 15.08
N HIS A 12 -58.23 16.95 15.80
CA HIS A 12 -57.22 16.33 16.66
C HIS A 12 -56.19 15.58 15.77
N GLU A 13 -55.00 16.21 15.59
CA GLU A 13 -53.86 15.49 15.05
C GLU A 13 -53.32 14.51 16.11
N HIS A 14 -53.64 13.23 15.93
CA HIS A 14 -52.96 12.14 16.60
C HIS A 14 -51.54 12.00 16.04
N GLY A 15 -50.57 12.62 16.72
CA GLY A 15 -49.15 12.39 16.52
C GLY A 15 -48.79 10.92 16.78
N GLY A 16 -48.81 10.13 15.75
CA GLY A 16 -48.33 8.74 15.78
C GLY A 16 -46.80 8.76 15.88
N TYR A 17 -46.26 8.60 17.08
CA TYR A 17 -44.87 8.28 17.28
C TYR A 17 -44.63 6.86 16.69
N SER A 18 -44.23 6.81 15.43
CA SER A 18 -43.72 5.61 14.80
C SER A 18 -42.33 5.31 15.43
N HIS A 19 -42.33 4.49 16.47
CA HIS A 19 -41.11 3.83 16.92
C HIS A 19 -40.72 2.79 15.83
N GLY A 20 -40.06 3.29 14.79
CA GLY A 20 -39.38 2.45 13.82
C GLY A 20 -38.22 1.73 14.52
N HIS A 21 -38.47 0.51 14.96
CA HIS A 21 -37.42 -0.41 15.35
C HIS A 21 -36.55 -0.66 14.12
N SER A 22 -35.43 0.05 14.01
CA SER A 22 -34.42 -0.19 12.98
C SER A 22 -33.68 -1.49 13.31
N HIS A 23 -34.34 -2.62 13.08
CA HIS A 23 -33.69 -3.92 13.14
C HIS A 23 -32.61 -3.99 12.05
N GLY A 24 -31.34 -3.93 12.48
CA GLY A 24 -30.27 -4.56 11.73
C GLY A 24 -29.62 -3.78 10.57
N LYS A 25 -29.70 -2.46 10.50
CA LYS A 25 -28.79 -1.69 9.62
C LYS A 25 -27.42 -1.64 10.26
N VAL A 26 -26.57 -2.62 9.94
CA VAL A 26 -25.13 -2.52 10.26
C VAL A 26 -24.62 -1.23 9.65
N ASP A 27 -23.99 -0.38 10.47
CA ASP A 27 -23.44 0.89 10.01
C ASP A 27 -22.40 0.62 8.91
N ILE A 28 -22.57 1.25 7.75
CA ILE A 28 -21.68 1.12 6.59
C ILE A 28 -20.23 1.48 6.98
N SER A 29 -20.04 2.39 7.93
CA SER A 29 -18.71 2.75 8.45
C SER A 29 -18.03 1.58 9.15
N ILE A 30 -18.79 0.75 9.89
CA ILE A 30 -18.28 -0.43 10.58
C ILE A 30 -17.89 -1.52 9.59
N ILE A 31 -18.70 -1.74 8.53
CA ILE A 31 -18.38 -2.70 7.48
C ILE A 31 -17.10 -2.27 6.76
N ARG A 32 -17.03 -1.01 6.33
CA ARG A 32 -15.88 -0.42 5.68
C ARG A 32 -14.61 -0.59 6.51
N SER A 33 -14.69 -0.36 7.80
CA SER A 33 -13.57 -0.51 8.73
C SER A 33 -13.11 -1.96 8.85
N LYS A 34 -14.03 -2.92 9.04
CA LYS A 34 -13.69 -4.35 9.13
C LYS A 34 -13.02 -4.87 7.86
N GLU A 35 -13.54 -4.49 6.69
CA GLU A 35 -12.95 -4.87 5.41
C GLU A 35 -11.58 -4.23 5.19
N GLY A 36 -11.39 -2.96 5.58
CA GLY A 36 -10.12 -2.27 5.53
C GLY A 36 -9.06 -2.94 6.41
N VAL A 37 -9.40 -3.20 7.68
CA VAL A 37 -8.52 -3.92 8.62
C VAL A 37 -8.17 -5.30 8.07
N LYS A 38 -9.15 -6.04 7.52
CA LYS A 38 -8.92 -7.36 6.94
C LYS A 38 -7.94 -7.30 5.77
N ALA A 39 -8.12 -6.36 4.83
CA ALA A 39 -7.25 -6.22 3.67
C ALA A 39 -5.81 -5.88 4.08
N VAL A 40 -5.65 -4.92 5.01
CA VAL A 40 -4.34 -4.51 5.55
C VAL A 40 -3.68 -5.67 6.28
N SER A 41 -4.40 -6.41 7.12
CA SER A 41 -3.86 -7.55 7.88
C SER A 41 -3.42 -8.69 6.96
N ILE A 42 -4.21 -9.02 5.93
CA ILE A 42 -3.84 -10.08 4.96
C ILE A 42 -2.60 -9.64 4.18
N SER A 43 -2.55 -8.41 3.69
CA SER A 43 -1.37 -7.92 2.95
C SER A 43 -0.13 -7.83 3.83
N PHE A 44 -0.27 -7.43 5.11
CA PHE A 44 0.81 -7.49 6.07
C PHE A 44 1.35 -8.91 6.23
N LEU A 45 0.47 -9.90 6.40
CA LEU A 45 0.86 -11.30 6.54
C LEU A 45 1.60 -11.81 5.30
N VAL A 46 1.14 -11.44 4.10
CA VAL A 46 1.80 -11.79 2.84
C VAL A 46 3.23 -11.23 2.81
N LEU A 47 3.41 -9.94 3.08
CA LEU A 47 4.74 -9.30 3.09
C LEU A 47 5.63 -9.84 4.21
N PHE A 48 5.06 -10.14 5.38
CA PHE A 48 5.80 -10.73 6.48
C PHE A 48 6.32 -12.13 6.14
N ILE A 49 5.49 -12.98 5.50
CA ILE A 49 5.90 -14.30 5.01
C ILE A 49 6.98 -14.15 3.93
N THR A 50 6.82 -13.19 3.01
CA THR A 50 7.83 -12.87 1.98
C THR A 50 9.17 -12.55 2.63
N ALA A 51 9.19 -11.67 3.63
CA ALA A 51 10.40 -11.32 4.36
C ALA A 51 11.01 -12.52 5.11
N LEU A 52 10.19 -13.39 5.71
CA LEU A 52 10.68 -14.61 6.36
C LEU A 52 11.33 -15.57 5.36
N LEU A 53 10.74 -15.75 4.16
CA LEU A 53 11.33 -16.58 3.11
C LEU A 53 12.66 -16.01 2.63
N GLN A 54 12.75 -14.69 2.45
CA GLN A 54 14.00 -14.00 2.11
C GLN A 54 15.05 -14.13 3.22
N LEU A 55 14.66 -14.12 4.49
CA LEU A 55 15.55 -14.33 5.64
C LEU A 55 16.18 -15.75 5.61
N ILE A 56 15.39 -16.77 5.25
CA ILE A 56 15.88 -18.14 5.12
C ILE A 56 16.95 -18.21 4.00
N ILE A 57 16.68 -17.57 2.87
CA ILE A 57 17.63 -17.52 1.73
C ILE A 57 18.88 -16.74 2.12
N PHE A 58 18.71 -15.60 2.81
CA PHE A 58 19.83 -14.79 3.31
C PHE A 58 20.76 -15.61 4.22
N ASN A 59 20.21 -16.40 5.14
CA ASN A 59 21.01 -17.21 6.04
C ASN A 59 21.90 -18.23 5.30
N SER A 60 21.45 -18.69 4.12
CA SER A 60 22.18 -19.60 3.25
C SER A 60 23.21 -18.88 2.35
N GLY A 61 22.94 -17.66 1.91
CA GLY A 61 23.75 -16.92 0.94
C GLY A 61 24.57 -15.75 1.52
N LYS A 62 24.22 -15.22 2.68
CA LYS A 62 24.86 -14.10 3.39
C LYS A 62 25.17 -12.88 2.50
N SER A 63 24.36 -12.62 1.49
CA SER A 63 24.52 -11.49 0.57
C SER A 63 24.06 -10.19 1.21
N VAL A 64 24.89 -9.14 1.17
CA VAL A 64 24.55 -7.81 1.67
C VAL A 64 23.36 -7.21 0.90
N ALA A 65 23.28 -7.44 -0.41
CA ALA A 65 22.16 -7.00 -1.23
C ALA A 65 20.84 -7.65 -0.77
N LEU A 66 20.86 -8.95 -0.46
CA LEU A 66 19.69 -9.66 0.06
C LEU A 66 19.30 -9.20 1.46
N LEU A 67 20.26 -8.84 2.31
CA LEU A 67 19.97 -8.26 3.63
C LEU A 67 19.28 -6.90 3.48
N SER A 68 19.73 -6.07 2.56
CA SER A 68 19.11 -4.76 2.27
C SER A 68 17.66 -4.93 1.80
N ASP A 69 17.41 -5.85 0.87
CA ASP A 69 16.07 -6.15 0.37
C ASP A 69 15.14 -6.70 1.47
N LEU A 70 15.65 -7.58 2.34
CA LEU A 70 14.92 -8.09 3.51
C LEU A 70 14.53 -6.99 4.49
N ILE A 71 15.47 -6.07 4.81
CA ILE A 71 15.20 -4.95 5.71
C ILE A 71 14.15 -4.02 5.09
N HIS A 72 14.25 -3.75 3.78
CA HIS A 72 13.28 -2.95 3.03
C HIS A 72 11.88 -3.59 3.08
N ASN A 73 11.74 -4.85 2.70
CA ASN A 73 10.45 -5.57 2.72
C ASN A 73 9.84 -5.67 4.13
N MET A 74 10.66 -5.78 5.17
CA MET A 74 10.18 -5.72 6.56
C MET A 74 9.67 -4.31 6.90
N GLY A 75 10.37 -3.26 6.46
CA GLY A 75 9.93 -1.87 6.59
C GLY A 75 8.56 -1.64 5.93
N ASP A 76 8.38 -2.16 4.71
CA ASP A 76 7.13 -2.04 3.96
C ASP A 76 5.96 -2.79 4.59
N ALA A 77 6.22 -3.94 5.20
CA ALA A 77 5.22 -4.62 6.00
C ALA A 77 4.74 -3.73 7.17
N LEU A 78 5.64 -2.99 7.82
CA LEU A 78 5.29 -2.10 8.92
C LEU A 78 4.45 -0.89 8.51
N THR A 79 4.44 -0.49 7.21
CA THR A 79 3.57 0.58 6.70
C THR A 79 2.09 0.25 6.85
N ALA A 80 1.74 -1.03 6.90
CA ALA A 80 0.37 -1.49 7.13
C ALA A 80 -0.18 -1.10 8.50
N ILE A 81 0.69 -0.88 9.51
CA ILE A 81 0.27 -0.63 10.89
C ILE A 81 -0.51 0.69 11.03
N PRO A 82 0.00 1.87 10.60
CA PRO A 82 -0.74 3.13 10.76
C PRO A 82 -2.05 3.12 9.97
N LEU A 83 -2.09 2.47 8.80
CA LEU A 83 -3.31 2.36 8.01
C LEU A 83 -4.33 1.41 8.65
N GLY A 84 -3.87 0.29 9.20
CA GLY A 84 -4.71 -0.64 9.97
C GLY A 84 -5.33 0.02 11.21
N ILE A 85 -4.55 0.82 11.95
CA ILE A 85 -5.03 1.61 13.10
C ILE A 85 -6.10 2.61 12.64
N ALA A 86 -5.89 3.31 11.53
CA ALA A 86 -6.84 4.27 10.99
C ALA A 86 -8.20 3.63 10.66
N PHE A 87 -8.20 2.46 10.04
CA PHE A 87 -9.41 1.68 9.79
C PHE A 87 -10.05 1.17 11.08
N TYR A 88 -9.26 0.68 12.03
CA TYR A 88 -9.75 0.21 13.32
C TYR A 88 -10.45 1.33 14.11
N LEU A 89 -9.88 2.54 14.11
CA LEU A 89 -10.44 3.71 14.79
C LEU A 89 -11.62 4.35 14.05
N HIS A 90 -12.02 3.84 12.88
CA HIS A 90 -13.11 4.39 12.05
C HIS A 90 -12.93 5.87 11.70
N ASN A 91 -11.70 6.35 11.59
CA ASN A 91 -11.40 7.78 11.49
C ASN A 91 -10.78 8.14 10.14
N LYS A 92 -11.56 8.80 9.28
CA LYS A 92 -11.12 9.24 7.93
C LYS A 92 -9.92 10.19 7.98
N LYS A 93 -9.78 11.01 9.03
CA LYS A 93 -8.63 11.91 9.17
C LYS A 93 -7.34 11.14 9.37
N TYR A 94 -7.35 10.12 10.24
CA TYR A 94 -6.19 9.23 10.41
C TYR A 94 -5.88 8.43 9.15
N GLU A 95 -6.91 7.96 8.43
CA GLU A 95 -6.73 7.27 7.14
C GLU A 95 -6.01 8.16 6.13
N LYS A 96 -6.41 9.43 6.01
CA LYS A 96 -5.76 10.40 5.13
C LYS A 96 -4.30 10.67 5.54
N TRP A 97 -4.05 10.86 6.83
CA TRP A 97 -2.69 11.03 7.35
C TRP A 97 -1.81 9.81 7.09
N SER A 98 -2.37 8.60 7.26
CA SER A 98 -1.68 7.35 6.90
C SER A 98 -1.34 7.31 5.41
N GLY A 99 -2.24 7.80 4.54
CA GLY A 99 -1.97 7.92 3.10
C GLY A 99 -0.81 8.88 2.79
N TYR A 100 -0.75 10.05 3.42
CA TYR A 100 0.40 10.96 3.27
C TYR A 100 1.69 10.34 3.80
N PHE A 101 1.62 9.59 4.90
CA PHE A 101 2.76 8.86 5.43
C PHE A 101 3.28 7.81 4.44
N VAL A 102 2.40 7.05 3.79
CA VAL A 102 2.78 6.10 2.72
C VAL A 102 3.45 6.82 1.56
N VAL A 103 2.88 7.94 1.06
CA VAL A 103 3.51 8.73 -0.02
C VAL A 103 4.89 9.25 0.39
N PHE A 104 5.05 9.69 1.63
CA PHE A 104 6.35 10.10 2.17
C PHE A 104 7.35 8.93 2.16
N LEU A 105 6.95 7.72 2.55
CA LEU A 105 7.81 6.54 2.50
C LEU A 105 8.22 6.18 1.07
N ILE A 106 7.29 6.25 0.09
CA ILE A 106 7.61 6.03 -1.32
C ILE A 106 8.66 7.06 -1.79
N LEU A 107 8.53 8.31 -1.38
CA LEU A 107 9.50 9.35 -1.71
C LEU A 107 10.88 9.07 -1.10
N VAL A 108 10.92 8.64 0.16
CA VAL A 108 12.17 8.23 0.82
C VAL A 108 12.81 7.07 0.08
N SER A 109 12.02 6.04 -0.30
CA SER A 109 12.50 4.91 -1.10
C SER A 109 13.07 5.36 -2.44
N ALA A 110 12.44 6.32 -3.13
CA ALA A 110 12.96 6.91 -4.37
C ALA A 110 14.31 7.59 -4.16
N CYS A 111 14.48 8.35 -3.08
CA CYS A 111 15.75 9.03 -2.75
C CYS A 111 16.86 8.02 -2.44
N VAL A 112 16.55 6.96 -1.68
CA VAL A 112 17.50 5.87 -1.36
C VAL A 112 17.89 5.12 -2.63
N SER A 113 16.92 4.81 -3.50
CA SER A 113 17.17 4.16 -4.79
C SER A 113 18.06 5.02 -5.68
N LEU A 114 17.81 6.33 -5.77
CA LEU A 114 18.64 7.26 -6.55
C LEU A 114 20.07 7.30 -6.01
N TYR A 115 20.24 7.39 -4.69
CA TYR A 115 21.55 7.35 -4.05
C TYR A 115 22.29 6.05 -4.39
N ALA A 116 21.65 4.91 -4.25
CA ALA A 116 22.23 3.60 -4.56
C ALA A 116 22.64 3.47 -6.03
N VAL A 117 21.83 4.01 -6.96
CA VAL A 117 22.18 4.05 -8.40
C VAL A 117 23.42 4.89 -8.64
N ILE A 118 23.51 6.09 -8.05
CA ILE A 118 24.66 6.97 -8.20
C ILE A 118 25.92 6.31 -7.62
N ASP A 119 25.80 5.70 -6.43
CA ASP A 119 26.92 4.99 -5.80
C ASP A 119 27.43 3.83 -6.67
N ARG A 120 26.52 3.07 -7.31
CA ARG A 120 26.89 1.99 -8.23
C ARG A 120 27.54 2.45 -9.52
N PHE A 121 27.21 3.64 -10.02
CA PHE A 121 27.94 4.24 -11.14
C PHE A 121 29.37 4.63 -10.77
N ILE A 122 29.59 5.13 -9.54
CA ILE A 122 30.90 5.59 -9.05
C ILE A 122 31.74 4.39 -8.57
N HIS A 123 31.12 3.45 -7.87
CA HIS A 123 31.75 2.30 -7.24
C HIS A 123 31.10 0.99 -7.72
N PRO A 124 31.44 0.49 -8.92
CA PRO A 124 30.92 -0.77 -9.41
C PRO A 124 31.22 -1.91 -8.44
N GLN A 125 30.19 -2.56 -7.91
CA GLN A 125 30.35 -3.66 -6.95
C GLN A 125 30.03 -5.00 -7.61
N THR A 126 30.79 -6.03 -7.24
CA THR A 126 30.49 -7.41 -7.65
C THR A 126 29.42 -7.99 -6.71
N VAL A 127 28.31 -8.46 -7.28
CA VAL A 127 27.27 -9.13 -6.49
C VAL A 127 27.71 -10.57 -6.22
N SER A 128 27.85 -10.92 -4.94
CA SER A 128 28.10 -12.31 -4.52
C SER A 128 26.79 -13.08 -4.44
N HIS A 129 26.83 -14.40 -4.67
CA HIS A 129 25.66 -15.27 -4.54
C HIS A 129 24.46 -14.89 -5.43
N LEU A 130 24.70 -14.68 -6.72
CA LEU A 130 23.69 -14.28 -7.71
C LEU A 130 22.40 -15.12 -7.67
N TRP A 131 22.52 -16.44 -7.45
CA TRP A 131 21.37 -17.34 -7.35
C TRP A 131 20.43 -16.97 -6.19
N ALA A 132 21.01 -16.59 -5.02
CA ALA A 132 20.23 -16.24 -3.85
C ALA A 132 19.48 -14.92 -4.09
N VAL A 133 20.14 -13.92 -4.68
CA VAL A 133 19.53 -12.64 -5.05
C VAL A 133 18.42 -12.86 -6.09
N PHE A 134 18.63 -13.72 -7.08
CA PHE A 134 17.63 -14.04 -8.10
C PHE A 134 16.37 -14.67 -7.51
N ILE A 135 16.51 -15.70 -6.65
CA ILE A 135 15.37 -16.35 -6.00
C ILE A 135 14.66 -15.40 -5.04
N ALA A 136 15.41 -14.61 -4.26
CA ALA A 136 14.82 -13.60 -3.39
C ALA A 136 14.03 -12.56 -4.18
N GLY A 137 14.52 -12.14 -5.35
CA GLY A 137 13.81 -11.26 -6.26
C GLY A 137 12.47 -11.87 -6.72
N ILE A 138 12.43 -13.15 -7.10
CA ILE A 138 11.17 -13.83 -7.47
C ILE A 138 10.17 -13.82 -6.31
N ILE A 139 10.63 -14.13 -5.10
CA ILE A 139 9.80 -14.12 -3.89
C ILE A 139 9.30 -12.69 -3.60
N GLY A 140 10.17 -11.68 -3.75
CA GLY A 140 9.82 -10.27 -3.59
C GLY A 140 8.74 -9.83 -4.59
N VAL A 141 8.89 -10.15 -5.88
CA VAL A 141 7.85 -9.88 -6.90
C VAL A 141 6.52 -10.51 -6.50
N ALA A 142 6.51 -11.80 -6.18
CA ALA A 142 5.28 -12.51 -5.86
C ALA A 142 4.58 -11.94 -4.62
N GLY A 143 5.32 -11.65 -3.56
CA GLY A 143 4.78 -11.09 -2.31
C GLY A 143 4.27 -9.66 -2.49
N ASN A 144 5.07 -8.80 -3.09
CA ASN A 144 4.72 -7.39 -3.28
C ASN A 144 3.55 -7.21 -4.25
N GLU A 145 3.51 -7.95 -5.38
CA GLU A 145 2.38 -7.88 -6.31
C GLU A 145 1.08 -8.43 -5.68
N LEU A 146 1.15 -9.50 -4.89
CA LEU A 146 -0.01 -10.00 -4.17
C LEU A 146 -0.53 -8.99 -3.15
N ALA A 147 0.36 -8.36 -2.38
CA ALA A 147 -0.02 -7.29 -1.45
C ALA A 147 -0.61 -6.08 -2.18
N ALA A 148 -0.01 -5.67 -3.30
CA ALA A 148 -0.47 -4.59 -4.16
C ALA A 148 -1.89 -4.81 -4.67
N VAL A 149 -2.18 -6.01 -5.16
CA VAL A 149 -3.52 -6.39 -5.65
C VAL A 149 -4.55 -6.36 -4.52
N ILE A 150 -4.23 -6.93 -3.35
CA ILE A 150 -5.12 -6.94 -2.17
C ILE A 150 -5.44 -5.52 -1.75
N ARG A 151 -4.43 -4.67 -1.53
CA ARG A 151 -4.57 -3.28 -1.07
C ARG A 151 -5.31 -2.42 -2.09
N THR A 152 -4.93 -2.50 -3.37
CA THR A 152 -5.55 -1.69 -4.42
C THR A 152 -7.02 -2.05 -4.65
N ARG A 153 -7.37 -3.35 -4.66
CA ARG A 153 -8.76 -3.80 -4.80
C ARG A 153 -9.61 -3.35 -3.62
N ALA A 154 -9.12 -3.58 -2.41
CA ALA A 154 -9.83 -3.13 -1.20
C ALA A 154 -9.94 -1.60 -1.17
N GLY A 155 -8.88 -0.87 -1.52
CA GLY A 155 -8.89 0.59 -1.58
C GLY A 155 -9.92 1.15 -2.55
N LYS A 156 -10.06 0.54 -3.74
CA LYS A 156 -11.10 0.91 -4.72
C LYS A 156 -12.51 0.60 -4.19
N HIS A 157 -12.71 -0.58 -3.61
CA HIS A 157 -14.01 -0.99 -3.06
C HIS A 157 -14.46 -0.09 -1.89
N LEU A 158 -13.52 0.27 -1.03
CA LEU A 158 -13.76 1.09 0.16
C LEU A 158 -13.69 2.60 -0.11
N ASN A 159 -13.39 3.03 -1.35
CA ASN A 159 -13.09 4.43 -1.68
C ASN A 159 -12.05 5.04 -0.73
N SER A 160 -10.93 4.32 -0.51
CA SER A 160 -9.82 4.71 0.35
C SER A 160 -8.60 5.12 -0.47
N PRO A 161 -8.35 6.44 -0.67
CA PRO A 161 -7.16 6.91 -1.37
C PRO A 161 -5.85 6.46 -0.69
N ALA A 162 -5.84 6.38 0.64
CA ALA A 162 -4.70 5.93 1.41
C ALA A 162 -4.35 4.46 1.11
N LEU A 163 -5.35 3.57 1.08
CA LEU A 163 -5.15 2.15 0.78
C LEU A 163 -4.77 1.92 -0.69
N ILE A 164 -5.28 2.77 -1.60
CA ILE A 164 -4.84 2.76 -3.01
C ILE A 164 -3.38 3.20 -3.13
N ALA A 165 -2.97 4.24 -2.41
CA ALA A 165 -1.57 4.70 -2.40
C ALA A 165 -0.63 3.63 -1.83
N ASP A 166 -1.02 2.98 -0.74
CA ASP A 166 -0.28 1.88 -0.12
C ASP A 166 -0.18 0.64 -1.06
N GLY A 167 -1.24 0.34 -1.82
CA GLY A 167 -1.21 -0.69 -2.86
C GLY A 167 -0.28 -0.33 -4.04
N LYS A 168 -0.21 0.95 -4.43
CA LYS A 168 0.75 1.42 -5.43
C LYS A 168 2.19 1.35 -4.92
N HIS A 169 2.42 1.60 -3.63
CA HIS A 169 3.73 1.42 -3.00
C HIS A 169 4.19 -0.03 -3.12
N ALA A 170 3.38 -0.99 -2.69
CA ALA A 170 3.72 -2.41 -2.82
C ALA A 170 3.98 -2.84 -4.29
N HIS A 171 3.24 -2.26 -5.26
CA HIS A 171 3.51 -2.50 -6.68
C HIS A 171 4.89 -1.96 -7.12
N VAL A 172 5.29 -0.78 -6.64
CA VAL A 172 6.63 -0.23 -6.88
C VAL A 172 7.70 -1.19 -6.39
N ASP A 173 7.53 -1.74 -5.19
CA ASP A 173 8.49 -2.67 -4.58
C ASP A 173 8.57 -3.97 -5.39
N GLY A 174 7.44 -4.42 -5.93
CA GLY A 174 7.40 -5.50 -6.93
C GLY A 174 8.23 -5.18 -8.18
N LEU A 175 8.13 -3.96 -8.72
CA LEU A 175 8.92 -3.51 -9.87
C LEU A 175 10.42 -3.40 -9.54
N VAL A 176 10.78 -2.97 -8.33
CA VAL A 176 12.16 -2.98 -7.84
C VAL A 176 12.70 -4.40 -7.85
N SER A 177 11.95 -5.36 -7.33
CA SER A 177 12.32 -6.78 -7.31
C SER A 177 12.47 -7.36 -8.74
N VAL A 178 11.61 -6.96 -9.71
CA VAL A 178 11.79 -7.30 -11.14
C VAL A 178 13.12 -6.76 -11.68
N GLY A 179 13.45 -5.52 -11.36
CA GLY A 179 14.73 -4.92 -11.74
C GLY A 179 15.92 -5.68 -11.17
N VAL A 180 15.84 -6.10 -9.91
CA VAL A 180 16.89 -6.94 -9.28
C VAL A 180 17.08 -8.26 -10.03
N ILE A 181 15.98 -8.92 -10.46
CA ILE A 181 16.03 -10.15 -11.25
C ILE A 181 16.75 -9.89 -12.59
N ILE A 182 16.34 -8.84 -13.31
CA ILE A 182 16.92 -8.46 -14.61
C ILE A 182 18.40 -8.15 -14.45
N SER A 183 18.78 -7.29 -13.48
CA SER A 183 20.16 -6.95 -13.20
C SER A 183 21.00 -8.18 -12.88
N THR A 184 20.49 -9.06 -12.02
CA THR A 184 21.18 -10.30 -11.63
C THR A 184 21.44 -11.21 -12.84
N ALA A 185 20.46 -11.34 -13.76
CA ALA A 185 20.61 -12.10 -14.98
C ALA A 185 21.70 -11.51 -15.89
N PHE A 186 21.72 -10.19 -16.10
CA PHE A 186 22.76 -9.53 -16.90
C PHE A 186 24.15 -9.62 -16.27
N ILE A 187 24.26 -9.51 -14.95
CA ILE A 187 25.52 -9.70 -14.22
C ILE A 187 26.04 -11.13 -14.41
N ALA A 188 25.16 -12.14 -14.34
CA ALA A 188 25.51 -13.53 -14.57
C ALA A 188 26.00 -13.80 -16.02
N LEU A 189 25.51 -13.01 -16.99
CA LEU A 189 25.96 -13.05 -18.39
C LEU A 189 27.26 -12.25 -18.65
N GLY A 190 27.82 -11.59 -17.63
CA GLY A 190 29.04 -10.80 -17.74
C GLY A 190 28.83 -9.32 -18.10
N PHE A 191 27.61 -8.79 -17.97
CA PHE A 191 27.25 -7.39 -18.25
C PHE A 191 26.86 -6.59 -16.99
N PRO A 192 27.75 -6.39 -15.99
CA PRO A 192 27.41 -5.71 -14.75
C PRO A 192 27.03 -4.23 -14.93
N VAL A 193 27.40 -3.62 -16.05
CA VAL A 193 27.08 -2.22 -16.39
C VAL A 193 25.57 -1.98 -16.52
N VAL A 194 24.77 -3.01 -16.79
CA VAL A 194 23.31 -2.91 -16.95
C VAL A 194 22.61 -2.58 -15.62
N ASP A 195 23.16 -2.99 -14.49
CA ASP A 195 22.55 -2.83 -13.16
C ASP A 195 22.19 -1.37 -12.81
N PRO A 196 23.12 -0.38 -12.89
CA PRO A 196 22.77 1.00 -12.58
C PRO A 196 21.76 1.62 -13.57
N PHE A 197 21.72 1.19 -14.83
CA PHE A 197 20.71 1.67 -15.79
C PHE A 197 19.32 1.14 -15.45
N VAL A 198 19.19 -0.13 -15.08
CA VAL A 198 17.93 -0.69 -14.58
C VAL A 198 17.49 0.05 -13.33
N GLY A 199 18.39 0.30 -12.37
CA GLY A 199 18.12 1.07 -11.18
C GLY A 199 17.62 2.49 -11.48
N LEU A 200 18.18 3.17 -12.48
CA LEU A 200 17.76 4.50 -12.88
C LEU A 200 16.32 4.49 -13.44
N ILE A 201 16.01 3.53 -14.32
CA ILE A 201 14.65 3.37 -14.87
C ILE A 201 13.64 3.15 -13.74
N ILE A 202 13.96 2.29 -12.78
CA ILE A 202 13.12 2.01 -11.62
C ILE A 202 12.92 3.28 -10.79
N THR A 203 13.98 4.03 -10.51
CA THR A 203 13.89 5.29 -9.75
C THR A 203 12.94 6.29 -10.40
N VAL A 204 12.99 6.43 -11.73
CA VAL A 204 12.05 7.30 -12.48
C VAL A 204 10.61 6.81 -12.34
N LEU A 205 10.38 5.50 -12.41
CA LEU A 205 9.05 4.91 -12.21
C LEU A 205 8.52 5.17 -10.79
N ILE A 206 9.38 5.00 -9.76
CA ILE A 206 9.02 5.28 -8.36
C ILE A 206 8.59 6.75 -8.20
N LEU A 207 9.38 7.70 -8.71
CA LEU A 207 9.05 9.12 -8.65
C LEU A 207 7.72 9.45 -9.34
N ARG A 208 7.45 8.85 -10.49
CA ARG A 208 6.16 9.01 -11.19
C ARG A 208 4.99 8.50 -10.34
N ILE A 209 5.12 7.33 -9.72
CA ILE A 209 4.09 6.72 -8.88
C ILE A 209 3.90 7.53 -7.59
N THR A 210 4.98 8.03 -6.99
CA THR A 210 4.93 8.97 -5.85
C THR A 210 4.06 10.18 -6.17
N TRP A 211 4.30 10.81 -7.33
CA TRP A 211 3.51 11.96 -7.78
C TRP A 211 2.03 11.62 -7.99
N GLN A 212 1.74 10.49 -8.64
CA GLN A 212 0.35 10.04 -8.84
C GLN A 212 -0.36 9.74 -7.52
N SER A 213 0.33 9.13 -6.55
CA SER A 213 -0.21 8.82 -5.22
C SER A 213 -0.50 10.09 -4.42
N TRP A 214 0.41 11.07 -4.47
CA TRP A 214 0.19 12.39 -3.90
C TRP A 214 -1.06 13.07 -4.45
N GLN A 215 -1.20 13.10 -5.79
CA GLN A 215 -2.39 13.67 -6.42
C GLN A 215 -3.68 12.96 -6.01
N THR A 216 -3.65 11.63 -5.91
CA THR A 216 -4.81 10.82 -5.51
C THR A 216 -5.28 11.18 -4.09
N ILE A 217 -4.34 11.34 -3.14
CA ILE A 217 -4.69 11.68 -1.75
C ILE A 217 -5.15 13.13 -1.65
N ARG A 218 -4.50 14.05 -2.37
CA ARG A 218 -4.89 15.47 -2.38
C ARG A 218 -6.28 15.69 -2.96
N ALA A 219 -6.65 14.95 -4.01
CA ALA A 219 -7.97 15.06 -4.64
C ALA A 219 -9.13 14.47 -3.80
N SER A 220 -8.84 13.84 -2.67
CA SER A 220 -9.84 13.31 -1.73
C SER A 220 -10.31 14.36 -0.69
N ASP A 221 -9.93 15.61 -0.86
CA ASP A 221 -10.48 16.76 -0.17
C ASP A 221 -11.74 17.21 -0.88
#